data_b68ba337dc13515f3dd4a1927e743fc7
#
_entry.id   b68ba337dc13515f3dd4a1927e743fc7
#
_cell.length_a   1.000
_cell.length_b   1.000
_cell.length_c   1.000
_cell.angle_alpha   90.00
_cell.angle_beta   90.00
_cell.angle_gamma   90.00
#
_symmetry.space_group_name_H-M   'P 1'
#
loop_
_entity.id
_entity.type
_entity.pdbx_description
1 polymer ?
#
loop_
_entity_poly.entity_id
_entity_poly.type
_entity_poly.pdbx_seq_one_letter_code
_entity_poly.pdbx_strand_id
1 'polypeptide(L)'
;TAYRRQRQMCIRDSSLSPGPALIEKAWHYETYANMWRITDDFWDTWELLYDMFRRCELWQNHVGCGSFPDCDMLPVGWLGKGFGQERQTNFTRDEQKTMMTLWCMFGSPLMIGGELTKLDDWTQFLLTRRELLQMLDADYVGRQVARDQKHAVWSCVNEKKDERYLALFNFMEQPARCEVALPETEAFAD
;
A
#
# COMPACT_ATOMS: atom_id res chain seq x y z
N THR A 1 11.69 12.80 33.51
CA THR A 1 10.30 12.49 33.11
C THR A 1 10.08 12.67 31.63
N ALA A 2 10.53 13.75 30.98
CA ALA A 2 10.50 13.95 29.54
C ALA A 2 11.38 12.92 28.79
N TYR A 3 12.55 12.65 29.31
CA TYR A 3 13.49 11.63 28.78
C TYR A 3 12.90 10.20 28.77
N ARG A 4 12.05 9.88 29.71
CA ARG A 4 11.41 8.56 29.80
C ARG A 4 10.27 8.41 28.76
N ARG A 5 9.52 9.50 28.49
CA ARG A 5 8.52 9.53 27.42
C ARG A 5 9.14 9.42 26.03
N GLN A 6 10.25 10.11 25.82
CA GLN A 6 10.97 10.08 24.55
C GLN A 6 11.56 8.68 24.26
N ARG A 7 12.11 8.00 25.28
CA ARG A 7 12.56 6.60 25.14
C ARG A 7 11.42 5.62 24.90
N GLN A 8 10.25 5.80 25.52
CA GLN A 8 9.08 4.96 25.29
C GLN A 8 8.50 5.17 23.88
N MET A 9 8.47 6.39 23.36
CA MET A 9 8.05 6.67 21.99
C MET A 9 9.00 6.03 20.97
N CYS A 10 10.31 6.14 21.15
CA CYS A 10 11.30 5.53 20.25
C CYS A 10 11.31 3.99 20.29
N ILE A 11 10.83 3.38 21.37
CA ILE A 11 10.79 1.91 21.51
C ILE A 11 9.44 1.36 21.07
N ARG A 12 8.36 2.12 21.20
CA ARG A 12 7.01 1.65 20.91
C ARG A 12 6.60 1.81 19.45
N ASP A 13 7.01 2.90 18.83
CA ASP A 13 6.56 3.27 17.49
C ASP A 13 7.79 3.53 16.61
N SER A 14 8.40 2.45 16.11
CA SER A 14 9.59 2.51 15.27
C SER A 14 9.23 2.37 13.79
N SER A 15 9.56 3.39 13.01
CA SER A 15 9.47 3.40 11.56
C SER A 15 10.86 3.42 10.95
N LEU A 16 11.15 2.49 10.06
CA LEU A 16 12.44 2.35 9.40
C LEU A 16 12.32 2.69 7.91
N SER A 17 13.24 3.53 7.45
CA SER A 17 13.34 3.92 6.04
C SER A 17 14.75 3.68 5.50
N PRO A 18 15.22 2.42 5.45
CA PRO A 18 16.59 2.10 5.04
C PRO A 18 16.76 1.95 3.52
N GLY A 19 15.78 2.33 2.70
CA GLY A 19 15.58 1.85 1.33
C GLY A 19 14.83 0.50 1.36
N PRO A 20 14.85 -0.30 0.28
CA PRO A 20 14.08 -1.53 0.24
C PRO A 20 14.50 -2.50 1.34
N ALA A 21 13.57 -2.86 2.21
CA ALA A 21 13.81 -3.87 3.23
C ALA A 21 14.08 -5.24 2.59
N LEU A 22 15.00 -6.00 3.18
CA LEU A 22 15.35 -7.34 2.73
C LEU A 22 14.39 -8.36 3.31
N ILE A 23 13.72 -9.15 2.48
CA ILE A 23 12.72 -10.14 2.91
C ILE A 23 13.32 -11.19 3.85
N GLU A 24 14.59 -11.56 3.66
CA GLU A 24 15.30 -12.52 4.51
C GLU A 24 15.51 -11.98 5.94
N LYS A 25 15.27 -10.69 6.15
CA LYS A 25 15.33 -10.00 7.43
C LYS A 25 13.96 -9.63 7.99
N ALA A 26 12.87 -10.13 7.41
CA ALA A 26 11.50 -9.82 7.85
C ALA A 26 11.32 -10.01 9.35
N TRP A 27 11.82 -11.13 9.91
CA TRP A 27 11.79 -11.43 11.35
C TRP A 27 12.40 -10.31 12.22
N HIS A 28 13.43 -9.63 11.70
CA HIS A 28 14.10 -8.54 12.42
C HIS A 28 13.23 -7.29 12.46
N TYR A 29 12.63 -6.95 11.32
CA TYR A 29 11.70 -5.81 11.24
C TYR A 29 10.48 -6.03 12.13
N GLU A 30 9.86 -7.20 12.06
CA GLU A 30 8.71 -7.57 12.89
C GLU A 30 9.01 -7.55 14.40
N THR A 31 10.26 -7.84 14.78
CA THR A 31 10.67 -7.85 16.20
C THR A 31 10.98 -6.44 16.73
N TYR A 32 11.59 -5.58 15.91
CA TYR A 32 12.19 -4.33 16.38
C TYR A 32 11.60 -3.06 15.78
N ALA A 33 10.69 -3.17 14.83
CA ALA A 33 10.02 -2.05 14.21
C ALA A 33 8.50 -2.31 14.08
N ASN A 34 7.73 -1.25 13.91
CA ASN A 34 6.32 -1.33 13.60
C ASN A 34 6.06 -1.12 12.11
N MET A 35 6.93 -0.34 11.46
CA MET A 35 6.82 0.00 10.06
C MET A 35 8.19 0.01 9.40
N TRP A 36 8.28 -0.45 8.16
CA TRP A 36 9.52 -0.45 7.38
C TRP A 36 9.24 -0.36 5.89
N ARG A 37 10.03 0.43 5.19
CA ARG A 37 9.91 0.61 3.75
C ARG A 37 10.31 -0.64 2.98
N ILE A 38 9.46 -1.06 2.06
CA ILE A 38 9.70 -2.20 1.17
C ILE A 38 10.22 -1.77 -0.22
N THR A 39 10.38 -0.47 -0.40
CA THR A 39 10.84 0.15 -1.65
C THR A 39 11.84 1.26 -1.37
N ASP A 40 12.59 1.69 -2.40
CA ASP A 40 13.24 3.00 -2.42
C ASP A 40 12.20 4.12 -2.43
N ASP A 41 12.63 5.38 -2.57
CA ASP A 41 11.71 6.50 -2.67
C ASP A 41 10.72 6.30 -3.83
N PHE A 42 9.45 6.21 -3.49
CA PHE A 42 8.39 5.98 -4.44
C PHE A 42 7.88 7.30 -5.02
N TRP A 43 8.06 7.46 -6.33
CA TRP A 43 7.58 8.60 -7.07
C TRP A 43 6.56 8.20 -8.14
N ASP A 44 5.95 9.18 -8.77
CA ASP A 44 4.85 9.09 -9.70
C ASP A 44 5.28 8.64 -11.12
N THR A 45 5.83 7.43 -11.21
CA THR A 45 6.15 6.75 -12.47
C THR A 45 5.51 5.37 -12.52
N TRP A 46 5.06 4.97 -13.71
CA TRP A 46 4.41 3.68 -13.92
C TRP A 46 5.32 2.50 -13.54
N GLU A 47 6.60 2.58 -13.85
CA GLU A 47 7.56 1.52 -13.58
C GLU A 47 7.66 1.20 -12.09
N LEU A 48 7.66 2.23 -11.23
CA LEU A 48 7.68 2.06 -9.78
C LEU A 48 6.35 1.45 -9.28
N LEU A 49 5.23 1.92 -9.82
CA LEU A 49 3.91 1.36 -9.46
C LEU A 49 3.78 -0.09 -9.91
N TYR A 50 4.26 -0.44 -11.10
CA TYR A 50 4.24 -1.81 -11.61
C TYR A 50 5.13 -2.74 -10.75
N ASP A 51 6.35 -2.31 -10.37
CA ASP A 51 7.22 -3.10 -9.49
C ASP A 51 6.62 -3.26 -8.08
N MET A 52 5.79 -2.31 -7.63
CA MET A 52 5.16 -2.40 -6.32
C MET A 52 4.24 -3.62 -6.17
N PHE A 53 3.61 -4.09 -7.25
CA PHE A 53 2.82 -5.34 -7.21
C PHE A 53 3.67 -6.55 -6.81
N ARG A 54 4.90 -6.64 -7.32
CA ARG A 54 5.86 -7.68 -6.95
C ARG A 54 6.32 -7.54 -5.50
N ARG A 55 6.55 -6.32 -5.04
CA ARG A 55 6.96 -6.05 -3.66
C ARG A 55 5.84 -6.38 -2.68
N CYS A 56 4.62 -5.98 -2.96
CA CYS A 56 3.45 -6.32 -2.15
C CYS A 56 3.23 -7.83 -2.09
N GLU A 57 3.36 -8.55 -3.22
CA GLU A 57 3.29 -10.01 -3.25
C GLU A 57 4.33 -10.65 -2.32
N LEU A 58 5.57 -10.16 -2.36
CA LEU A 58 6.67 -10.67 -1.54
C LEU A 58 6.42 -10.46 -0.04
N TRP A 59 5.83 -9.32 0.33
CA TRP A 59 5.66 -8.91 1.72
C TRP A 59 4.26 -9.19 2.30
N GLN A 60 3.31 -9.71 1.52
CA GLN A 60 1.91 -9.87 1.91
C GLN A 60 1.68 -10.72 3.17
N ASN A 61 2.59 -11.65 3.48
CA ASN A 61 2.51 -12.50 4.68
C ASN A 61 3.10 -11.83 5.94
N HIS A 62 3.63 -10.62 5.81
CA HIS A 62 4.26 -9.87 6.89
C HIS A 62 3.42 -8.66 7.33
N VAL A 63 2.23 -8.47 6.75
CA VAL A 63 1.24 -7.48 7.16
C VAL A 63 0.41 -8.02 8.31
N GLY A 64 0.33 -7.26 9.41
CA GLY A 64 -0.45 -7.70 10.58
C GLY A 64 -0.52 -6.63 11.65
N CYS A 65 -1.08 -6.96 12.79
CA CYS A 65 -1.20 -6.05 13.92
C CYS A 65 0.20 -5.66 14.44
N GLY A 66 0.56 -4.39 14.29
CA GLY A 66 1.88 -3.87 14.68
C GLY A 66 2.99 -4.11 13.67
N SER A 67 2.68 -4.70 12.51
CA SER A 67 3.61 -4.99 11.42
C SER A 67 3.13 -4.37 10.12
N PHE A 68 3.78 -3.30 9.69
CA PHE A 68 3.35 -2.50 8.54
C PHE A 68 4.49 -2.35 7.51
N PRO A 69 4.61 -3.32 6.57
CA PRO A 69 5.43 -3.11 5.38
C PRO A 69 4.90 -1.91 4.60
N ASP A 70 5.76 -0.91 4.39
CA ASP A 70 5.38 0.41 3.89
C ASP A 70 5.75 0.57 2.42
N CYS A 71 4.74 0.83 1.60
CA CYS A 71 4.89 1.12 0.17
C CYS A 71 5.35 2.56 -0.12
N ASP A 72 5.69 3.34 0.92
CA ASP A 72 6.06 4.74 0.84
C ASP A 72 4.85 5.68 0.58
N MET A 73 5.14 6.93 0.29
CA MET A 73 4.15 7.98 0.13
C MET A 73 3.20 7.75 -1.06
N LEU A 74 2.06 8.41 -1.00
CA LEU A 74 1.13 8.57 -2.11
C LEU A 74 1.44 9.86 -2.85
N PRO A 75 2.13 9.84 -4.00
CA PRO A 75 2.45 11.03 -4.78
C PRO A 75 1.23 11.48 -5.60
N VAL A 76 0.22 12.03 -4.94
CA VAL A 76 -1.04 12.49 -5.52
C VAL A 76 -1.21 14.00 -5.39
N GLY A 77 -1.99 14.60 -6.29
CA GLY A 77 -2.27 16.03 -6.28
C GLY A 77 -1.03 16.87 -6.61
N TRP A 78 -0.80 17.94 -5.85
CA TRP A 78 0.30 18.88 -6.04
C TRP A 78 1.56 18.43 -5.30
N LEU A 79 2.65 18.22 -6.04
CA LEU A 79 3.91 17.66 -5.54
C LEU A 79 5.05 18.67 -5.57
N GLY A 80 6.17 18.33 -4.91
CA GLY A 80 7.46 18.97 -5.06
C GLY A 80 7.70 20.20 -4.19
N LYS A 81 6.77 20.56 -3.31
CA LYS A 81 7.00 21.68 -2.38
C LYS A 81 8.20 21.38 -1.47
N GLY A 82 9.23 22.22 -1.61
CA GLY A 82 10.47 22.08 -0.85
C GLY A 82 11.54 21.16 -1.49
N PHE A 83 11.22 20.48 -2.61
CA PHE A 83 12.14 19.55 -3.28
C PHE A 83 12.49 19.93 -4.73
N GLY A 84 12.18 21.12 -5.19
CA GLY A 84 12.44 21.54 -6.55
C GLY A 84 11.23 22.18 -7.20
N GLN A 85 10.90 21.78 -8.43
CA GLN A 85 9.76 22.33 -9.14
C GLN A 85 8.45 21.74 -8.61
N GLU A 86 7.55 22.61 -8.15
CA GLU A 86 6.19 22.23 -7.81
C GLU A 86 5.41 21.88 -9.07
N ARG A 87 4.66 20.79 -9.05
CA ARG A 87 3.87 20.29 -10.18
C ARG A 87 2.72 19.42 -9.75
N GLN A 88 1.78 19.17 -10.61
CA GLN A 88 0.82 18.08 -10.45
C GLN A 88 1.52 16.73 -10.57
N THR A 89 0.94 15.71 -9.94
CA THR A 89 1.38 14.34 -10.13
C THR A 89 1.38 13.95 -11.62
N ASN A 90 2.38 13.17 -12.05
CA ASN A 90 2.41 12.61 -13.40
C ASN A 90 1.45 11.42 -13.56
N PHE A 91 1.03 10.80 -12.46
CA PHE A 91 0.07 9.71 -12.54
C PHE A 91 -1.26 10.16 -13.14
N THR A 92 -1.72 9.44 -14.13
CA THR A 92 -3.09 9.52 -14.61
C THR A 92 -4.07 9.18 -13.49
N ARG A 93 -5.35 9.52 -13.67
CA ARG A 93 -6.38 9.17 -12.68
C ARG A 93 -6.52 7.66 -12.47
N ASP A 94 -6.27 6.86 -13.50
CA ASP A 94 -6.37 5.41 -13.43
C ASP A 94 -5.15 4.81 -12.71
N GLU A 95 -3.95 5.35 -12.92
CA GLU A 95 -2.76 4.98 -12.13
C GLU A 95 -2.89 5.36 -10.66
N GLN A 96 -3.46 6.54 -10.35
CA GLN A 96 -3.76 6.94 -8.98
C GLN A 96 -4.77 5.99 -8.30
N LYS A 97 -5.83 5.57 -9.01
CA LYS A 97 -6.77 4.54 -8.50
C LYS A 97 -6.06 3.22 -8.28
N THR A 98 -5.24 2.78 -9.23
CA THR A 98 -4.46 1.55 -9.16
C THR A 98 -3.57 1.56 -7.92
N MET A 99 -2.80 2.62 -7.72
CA MET A 99 -1.95 2.79 -6.55
C MET A 99 -2.75 2.75 -5.25
N MET A 100 -3.76 3.60 -5.11
CA MET A 100 -4.58 3.67 -3.89
C MET A 100 -5.26 2.34 -3.58
N THR A 101 -5.75 1.65 -4.60
CA THR A 101 -6.38 0.33 -4.44
C THR A 101 -5.35 -0.70 -3.99
N LEU A 102 -4.16 -0.73 -4.58
CA LEU A 102 -3.10 -1.66 -4.19
C LEU A 102 -2.65 -1.44 -2.74
N TRP A 103 -2.41 -0.18 -2.33
CA TRP A 103 -2.02 0.14 -0.94
C TRP A 103 -3.07 -0.34 0.07
N CYS A 104 -4.36 -0.10 -0.22
CA CYS A 104 -5.44 -0.53 0.66
C CYS A 104 -5.62 -2.05 0.67
N MET A 105 -5.54 -2.72 -0.49
CA MET A 105 -5.62 -4.18 -0.59
C MET A 105 -4.45 -4.88 0.11
N PHE A 106 -3.27 -4.32 0.04
CA PHE A 106 -2.07 -4.85 0.68
C PHE A 106 -2.06 -4.54 2.20
N GLY A 107 -2.66 -3.42 2.62
CA GLY A 107 -2.62 -2.94 4.01
C GLY A 107 -1.41 -2.07 4.32
N SER A 108 -0.85 -1.38 3.31
CA SER A 108 0.21 -0.39 3.53
C SER A 108 -0.31 0.82 4.31
N PRO A 109 0.49 1.40 5.21
CA PRO A 109 0.21 2.73 5.75
C PRO A 109 0.01 3.75 4.62
N LEU A 110 -0.92 4.69 4.81
CA LEU A 110 -1.17 5.75 3.84
C LEU A 110 -0.47 7.04 4.28
N MET A 111 0.58 7.43 3.59
CA MET A 111 1.30 8.68 3.79
C MET A 111 1.12 9.58 2.57
N ILE A 112 0.48 10.73 2.75
CA ILE A 112 0.21 11.62 1.63
C ILE A 112 1.48 12.41 1.29
N GLY A 113 1.98 12.23 0.07
CA GLY A 113 3.15 12.97 -0.47
C GLY A 113 2.79 14.29 -1.14
N GLY A 114 1.51 14.61 -1.24
CA GLY A 114 1.01 15.83 -1.86
C GLY A 114 0.83 17.00 -0.88
N GLU A 115 0.75 18.21 -1.43
CA GLU A 115 0.47 19.44 -0.69
C GLU A 115 -1.00 19.51 -0.27
N LEU A 116 -1.28 19.30 1.01
CA LEU A 116 -2.65 19.20 1.54
C LEU A 116 -3.45 20.50 1.40
N THR A 117 -2.79 21.64 1.31
CA THR A 117 -3.46 22.95 1.15
C THR A 117 -3.88 23.22 -0.30
N LYS A 118 -3.47 22.36 -1.23
CA LYS A 118 -3.75 22.45 -2.68
C LYS A 118 -4.47 21.20 -3.21
N LEU A 119 -5.22 20.50 -2.38
CA LEU A 119 -6.00 19.35 -2.80
C LEU A 119 -7.09 19.79 -3.78
N ASP A 120 -7.13 19.13 -4.94
CA ASP A 120 -8.24 19.22 -5.87
C ASP A 120 -9.37 18.23 -5.51
N ASP A 121 -10.54 18.42 -6.09
CA ASP A 121 -11.72 17.58 -5.81
C ASP A 121 -11.47 16.10 -6.11
N TRP A 122 -10.65 15.79 -7.13
CA TRP A 122 -10.30 14.43 -7.49
C TRP A 122 -9.42 13.78 -6.43
N THR A 123 -8.36 14.46 -6.00
CA THR A 123 -7.44 13.97 -4.97
C THR A 123 -8.18 13.78 -3.65
N GLN A 124 -9.04 14.73 -3.28
CA GLN A 124 -9.87 14.62 -2.09
C GLN A 124 -10.83 13.42 -2.18
N PHE A 125 -11.52 13.25 -3.31
CA PHE A 125 -12.39 12.09 -3.58
C PHE A 125 -11.64 10.78 -3.43
N LEU A 126 -10.43 10.65 -4.02
CA LEU A 126 -9.63 9.44 -3.96
C LEU A 126 -9.20 9.10 -2.52
N LEU A 127 -8.70 10.09 -1.79
CA LEU A 127 -8.19 9.92 -0.43
C LEU A 127 -9.28 9.69 0.63
N THR A 128 -10.54 9.97 0.31
CA THR A 128 -11.67 9.81 1.24
C THR A 128 -12.62 8.67 0.87
N ARG A 129 -12.23 7.79 -0.06
CA ARG A 129 -13.03 6.63 -0.47
C ARG A 129 -13.14 5.62 0.66
N ARG A 130 -14.29 5.62 1.30
CA ARG A 130 -14.55 4.75 2.45
C ARG A 130 -14.38 3.27 2.13
N GLU A 131 -14.80 2.86 0.94
CA GLU A 131 -14.71 1.47 0.47
C GLU A 131 -13.28 0.96 0.34
N LEU A 132 -12.32 1.88 0.09
CA LEU A 132 -10.90 1.54 0.10
C LEU A 132 -10.34 1.59 1.52
N LEU A 133 -10.62 2.67 2.25
CA LEU A 133 -10.04 2.89 3.57
C LEU A 133 -10.45 1.83 4.60
N GLN A 134 -11.63 1.25 4.49
CA GLN A 134 -12.07 0.20 5.42
C GLN A 134 -11.23 -1.08 5.33
N MET A 135 -10.57 -1.34 4.20
CA MET A 135 -9.66 -2.49 4.04
C MET A 135 -8.36 -2.33 4.84
N LEU A 136 -8.11 -1.16 5.44
CA LEU A 136 -6.98 -0.91 6.33
C LEU A 136 -7.28 -1.27 7.79
N ASP A 137 -8.52 -1.65 8.12
CA ASP A 137 -8.84 -2.16 9.44
C ASP A 137 -8.09 -3.48 9.68
N ALA A 138 -7.64 -3.70 10.90
CA ALA A 138 -6.79 -4.85 11.28
C ALA A 138 -7.38 -6.23 11.03
N ASP A 139 -8.71 -6.32 10.84
CA ASP A 139 -9.41 -7.58 10.58
C ASP A 139 -9.47 -7.94 9.08
N TYR A 140 -8.97 -7.09 8.20
CA TYR A 140 -8.89 -7.37 6.77
C TYR A 140 -7.51 -7.93 6.41
N VAL A 141 -7.51 -9.01 5.63
CA VAL A 141 -6.29 -9.66 5.16
C VAL A 141 -6.26 -9.66 3.64
N GLY A 142 -5.30 -8.95 3.09
CA GLY A 142 -5.10 -8.84 1.64
C GLY A 142 -4.10 -9.86 1.11
N ARG A 143 -4.41 -10.48 -0.03
CA ARG A 143 -3.53 -11.44 -0.71
C ARG A 143 -3.63 -11.29 -2.22
N GLN A 144 -2.49 -11.43 -2.88
CA GLN A 144 -2.46 -11.57 -4.33
C GLN A 144 -2.95 -12.97 -4.71
N VAL A 145 -4.00 -13.03 -5.54
CA VAL A 145 -4.59 -14.28 -6.02
C VAL A 145 -3.90 -14.76 -7.28
N ALA A 146 -3.63 -13.84 -8.19
CA ALA A 146 -2.95 -14.12 -9.46
C ALA A 146 -2.23 -12.86 -9.97
N ARG A 147 -1.14 -13.07 -10.68
CA ARG A 147 -0.46 -12.01 -11.43
C ARG A 147 0.27 -12.58 -12.64
N ASP A 148 0.16 -11.86 -13.75
CA ASP A 148 0.96 -12.06 -14.95
C ASP A 148 1.50 -10.71 -15.46
N GLN A 149 2.00 -10.68 -16.71
CA GLN A 149 2.52 -9.44 -17.29
C GLN A 149 1.44 -8.42 -17.66
N LYS A 150 0.17 -8.83 -17.70
CA LYS A 150 -0.96 -8.02 -18.16
C LYS A 150 -1.92 -7.66 -17.04
N HIS A 151 -2.02 -8.50 -16.02
CA HIS A 151 -3.03 -8.37 -14.98
C HIS A 151 -2.48 -8.73 -13.61
N ALA A 152 -3.12 -8.18 -12.57
CA ALA A 152 -3.04 -8.71 -11.22
C ALA A 152 -4.43 -8.79 -10.61
N VAL A 153 -4.64 -9.76 -9.74
CA VAL A 153 -5.86 -9.93 -8.98
C VAL A 153 -5.51 -10.04 -7.50
N TRP A 154 -6.15 -9.22 -6.71
CA TRP A 154 -6.02 -9.22 -5.26
C TRP A 154 -7.36 -9.50 -4.61
N SER A 155 -7.34 -10.24 -3.51
CA SER A 155 -8.47 -10.46 -2.62
C SER A 155 -8.14 -9.88 -1.26
N CYS A 156 -9.10 -9.19 -0.64
CA CYS A 156 -9.02 -8.70 0.73
C CYS A 156 -10.24 -9.22 1.49
N VAL A 157 -10.02 -9.95 2.57
CA VAL A 157 -11.06 -10.71 3.27
C VAL A 157 -11.14 -10.28 4.72
N ASN A 158 -12.36 -10.12 5.22
CA ASN A 158 -12.66 -9.99 6.64
C ASN A 158 -13.61 -11.13 7.04
N GLU A 159 -13.08 -12.16 7.67
CA GLU A 159 -13.85 -13.34 8.07
C GLU A 159 -14.88 -13.03 9.17
N LYS A 160 -14.58 -12.07 10.06
CA LYS A 160 -15.51 -11.68 11.13
C LYS A 160 -16.79 -11.03 10.60
N LYS A 161 -16.70 -10.34 9.45
CA LYS A 161 -17.83 -9.66 8.81
C LYS A 161 -18.39 -10.44 7.62
N ASP A 162 -17.77 -11.56 7.24
CA ASP A 162 -18.07 -12.30 6.01
C ASP A 162 -18.04 -11.40 4.77
N GLU A 163 -17.01 -10.55 4.70
CA GLU A 163 -16.82 -9.60 3.60
C GLU A 163 -15.58 -9.96 2.78
N ARG A 164 -15.71 -9.88 1.46
CA ARG A 164 -14.61 -10.07 0.52
C ARG A 164 -14.61 -8.96 -0.53
N TYR A 165 -13.47 -8.32 -0.69
CA TYR A 165 -13.18 -7.38 -1.76
C TYR A 165 -12.25 -8.01 -2.77
N LEU A 166 -12.52 -7.74 -4.06
CA LEU A 166 -11.68 -8.16 -5.17
C LEU A 166 -11.26 -6.94 -5.97
N ALA A 167 -9.98 -6.86 -6.25
CA ALA A 167 -9.44 -5.87 -7.18
C ALA A 167 -8.83 -6.57 -8.38
N LEU A 168 -9.28 -6.21 -9.56
CA LEU A 168 -8.74 -6.65 -10.83
C LEU A 168 -7.97 -5.48 -11.45
N PHE A 169 -6.67 -5.63 -11.59
CA PHE A 169 -5.78 -4.63 -12.15
C PHE A 169 -5.42 -5.01 -13.58
N ASN A 170 -5.63 -4.07 -14.49
CA ASN A 170 -5.21 -4.20 -15.88
C ASN A 170 -3.96 -3.33 -16.12
N PHE A 171 -2.85 -3.94 -16.52
CA PHE A 171 -1.60 -3.24 -16.80
C PHE A 171 -1.48 -2.78 -18.26
N MET A 172 -2.50 -3.08 -19.07
CA MET A 172 -2.52 -2.75 -20.48
C MET A 172 -3.24 -1.41 -20.70
N GLU A 173 -2.87 -0.68 -21.73
CA GLU A 173 -3.57 0.55 -22.13
C GLU A 173 -4.97 0.28 -22.66
N GLN A 174 -5.23 -0.94 -23.14
CA GLN A 174 -6.52 -1.34 -23.69
C GLN A 174 -7.30 -2.19 -22.69
N PRO A 175 -8.64 -2.11 -22.69
CA PRO A 175 -9.47 -3.02 -21.92
C PRO A 175 -9.13 -4.48 -22.21
N ALA A 176 -9.00 -5.28 -21.19
CA ALA A 176 -8.66 -6.71 -21.33
C ALA A 176 -9.62 -7.55 -20.47
N ARG A 177 -9.90 -8.76 -20.94
CA ARG A 177 -10.64 -9.76 -20.17
C ARG A 177 -9.71 -10.45 -19.21
N CYS A 178 -10.07 -10.45 -17.92
CA CYS A 178 -9.37 -11.19 -16.89
C CYS A 178 -10.33 -12.25 -16.31
N GLU A 179 -9.88 -13.49 -16.27
CA GLU A 179 -10.60 -14.60 -15.64
C GLU A 179 -9.69 -15.20 -14.57
N VAL A 180 -10.23 -15.35 -13.37
CA VAL A 180 -9.51 -15.93 -12.24
C VAL A 180 -10.44 -16.83 -11.45
N ALA A 181 -9.96 -18.02 -11.08
CA ALA A 181 -10.63 -18.85 -10.09
C ALA A 181 -10.41 -18.22 -8.70
N LEU A 182 -11.49 -17.94 -8.00
CA LEU A 182 -11.38 -17.44 -6.63
C LEU A 182 -11.00 -18.59 -5.71
N PRO A 183 -10.02 -18.41 -4.84
CA PRO A 183 -9.71 -19.41 -3.82
C PRO A 183 -10.93 -19.58 -2.90
N GLU A 184 -11.19 -20.81 -2.48
CA GLU A 184 -12.14 -21.10 -1.43
C GLU A 184 -11.69 -20.45 -0.11
N THR A 185 -12.62 -20.17 0.79
CA THR A 185 -12.38 -19.40 2.02
C THR A 185 -11.31 -19.99 2.94
N GLU A 186 -11.04 -21.28 2.83
CA GLU A 186 -10.05 -22.01 3.63
C GLU A 186 -8.58 -21.74 3.26
N ALA A 187 -8.31 -21.10 2.13
CA ALA A 187 -6.93 -20.88 1.64
C ALA A 187 -6.17 -19.74 2.35
N PHE A 188 -6.77 -19.06 3.32
CA PHE A 188 -6.18 -17.93 4.04
C PHE A 188 -6.00 -18.20 5.55
N ALA A 189 -6.15 -19.44 5.99
CA ALA A 189 -6.17 -19.84 7.41
C ALA A 189 -4.81 -20.32 7.98
N ASP A 190 -3.68 -20.06 7.29
CA ASP A 190 -2.33 -20.42 7.78
C ASP A 190 -1.42 -19.21 7.97
#